data_07fbf7e430b640d2e872dc1d97e7314f
#
_entry.id   07fbf7e430b640d2e872dc1d97e7314f
#
_cell.length_a   1.000
_cell.length_b   1.000
_cell.length_c   1.000
_cell.angle_alpha   90.00
_cell.angle_beta   90.00
_cell.angle_gamma   90.00
#
_symmetry.space_group_name_H-M   'P 1'
#
loop_
_entity.id
_entity.type
_entity.pdbx_description
1 polymer ?
#
loop_
_entity_poly.entity_id
_entity_poly.type
_entity_poly.pdbx_seq_one_letter_code
_entity_poly.pdbx_strand_id
1 'polypeptide(L)'
;MTVKTVQDSPAQYAFLDFMADCVIHVDQRVTGQVATRRLIVVKYRGSGYGRNEYPFIIGENGINVIPITSNVLQHRSPGPQVSSGQPQLDGVLGGGYKRGTSVLLAGSPGAGKTTLACVFAKAACLRGERVLYLNFEESPESLVSNMLSPGIVLAPLIKTGRLVIQSYLPEAMGAEEHLFHALNTLDEVHPQHMVVDAISACNRMGSEQAAFEYLMRVLNACKERGITCFYLNQAIGPDVVAEISGIGISSIIDTVVVLSQLSIGGSMKRQLIVMKSRGSKHSDRFHEYRITDRGIDLVKA
;
A
#
# COMPACT_ATOMS: atom_id res chain seq x y z
N MET A 1 20.15 23.06 -24.35
CA MET A 1 21.56 23.00 -23.91
C MET A 1 21.60 22.25 -22.59
N THR A 2 22.46 21.27 -22.45
CA THR A 2 22.65 20.50 -21.22
C THR A 2 24.05 20.77 -20.69
N VAL A 3 24.15 21.06 -19.40
CA VAL A 3 25.43 21.35 -18.73
C VAL A 3 25.58 20.41 -17.54
N LYS A 4 26.73 19.75 -17.43
CA LYS A 4 27.09 18.98 -16.25
C LYS A 4 27.69 19.90 -15.20
N THR A 5 27.05 20.07 -14.07
CA THR A 5 27.59 20.81 -12.92
C THR A 5 28.20 19.83 -11.91
N VAL A 6 29.36 20.16 -11.35
CA VAL A 6 29.95 19.45 -10.22
C VAL A 6 29.58 20.23 -8.97
N GLN A 7 29.17 19.56 -7.88
CA GLN A 7 28.66 20.19 -6.65
C GLN A 7 29.56 21.31 -6.07
N ASP A 8 30.86 21.31 -6.38
CA ASP A 8 31.84 22.28 -5.85
C ASP A 8 32.20 23.43 -6.82
N SER A 9 31.50 23.56 -7.96
CA SER A 9 31.77 24.63 -8.93
C SER A 9 30.53 25.37 -9.40
N PRO A 10 29.75 25.97 -8.49
CA PRO A 10 28.52 26.66 -8.87
C PRO A 10 28.71 27.93 -9.70
N ALA A 11 29.90 28.55 -9.66
CA ALA A 11 30.11 29.84 -10.29
C ALA A 11 30.34 29.81 -11.81
N GLN A 12 30.84 28.69 -12.36
CA GLN A 12 31.32 28.65 -13.75
C GLN A 12 30.18 28.75 -14.79
N TYR A 13 28.95 28.34 -14.45
CA TYR A 13 27.82 28.34 -15.36
C TYR A 13 26.64 29.18 -14.88
N ALA A 14 26.77 29.90 -13.76
CA ALA A 14 25.67 30.68 -13.19
C ALA A 14 25.11 31.73 -14.15
N PHE A 15 25.93 32.23 -15.10
CA PHE A 15 25.49 33.18 -16.11
C PHE A 15 24.43 32.59 -17.08
N LEU A 16 24.47 31.27 -17.30
CA LEU A 16 23.50 30.60 -18.19
C LEU A 16 22.07 30.64 -17.61
N ASP A 17 21.95 30.64 -16.29
CA ASP A 17 20.64 30.74 -15.62
C ASP A 17 19.99 32.12 -15.91
N PHE A 18 20.77 33.15 -16.17
CA PHE A 18 20.26 34.48 -16.55
C PHE A 18 19.84 34.53 -18.03
N MET A 19 20.54 33.81 -18.90
CA MET A 19 20.28 33.83 -20.35
C MET A 19 19.12 32.88 -20.77
N ALA A 20 18.98 31.75 -20.10
CA ALA A 20 17.95 30.76 -20.45
C ALA A 20 16.54 31.21 -20.01
N ASP A 21 15.55 30.92 -20.82
CA ASP A 21 14.13 31.14 -20.48
C ASP A 21 13.56 30.07 -19.58
N CYS A 22 14.13 28.85 -19.63
CA CYS A 22 13.78 27.74 -18.77
C CYS A 22 15.06 27.10 -18.22
N VAL A 23 15.11 26.89 -16.91
CA VAL A 23 16.22 26.20 -16.21
C VAL A 23 15.62 25.08 -15.39
N ILE A 24 16.05 23.86 -15.67
CA ILE A 24 15.67 22.66 -14.93
C ILE A 24 16.95 22.04 -14.37
N HIS A 25 17.03 21.94 -13.06
CA HIS A 25 18.11 21.20 -12.41
C HIS A 25 17.68 19.75 -12.22
N VAL A 26 18.58 18.84 -12.52
CA VAL A 26 18.41 17.40 -12.28
C VAL A 26 19.57 16.88 -11.45
N ASP A 27 19.26 16.09 -10.46
CA ASP A 27 20.27 15.44 -9.62
C ASP A 27 19.95 13.97 -9.38
N GLN A 28 20.93 13.24 -8.87
CA GLN A 28 20.78 11.89 -8.39
C GLN A 28 21.33 11.79 -6.97
N ARG A 29 20.52 11.28 -6.06
CA ARG A 29 20.89 11.05 -4.67
C ARG A 29 20.92 9.55 -4.40
N VAL A 30 21.87 9.13 -3.58
CA VAL A 30 21.97 7.74 -3.11
C VAL A 30 21.74 7.73 -1.61
N THR A 31 20.71 7.02 -1.17
CA THR A 31 20.40 6.82 0.25
C THR A 31 20.42 5.32 0.53
N GLY A 32 21.33 4.89 1.39
CA GLY A 32 21.65 3.48 1.51
C GLY A 32 22.25 2.95 0.19
N GLN A 33 21.62 1.96 -0.42
CA GLN A 33 22.03 1.41 -1.73
C GLN A 33 21.09 1.84 -2.87
N VAL A 34 20.07 2.66 -2.56
CA VAL A 34 19.02 3.06 -3.49
C VAL A 34 19.32 4.43 -4.09
N ALA A 35 19.36 4.51 -5.41
CA ALA A 35 19.56 5.76 -6.16
C ALA A 35 18.20 6.34 -6.56
N THR A 36 17.95 7.60 -6.20
CA THR A 36 16.75 8.35 -6.60
C THR A 36 17.15 9.54 -7.47
N ARG A 37 16.35 9.85 -8.48
CA ARG A 37 16.56 10.98 -9.37
C ARG A 37 15.48 12.02 -9.11
N ARG A 38 15.89 13.29 -9.08
CA ARG A 38 15.00 14.42 -8.82
C ARG A 38 15.23 15.53 -9.82
N LEU A 39 14.19 16.26 -10.13
CA LEU A 39 14.26 17.48 -10.92
C LEU A 39 13.54 18.63 -10.19
N ILE A 40 14.04 19.83 -10.39
CA ILE A 40 13.41 21.07 -9.94
C ILE A 40 13.42 22.08 -11.09
N VAL A 41 12.29 22.75 -11.32
CA VAL A 41 12.23 23.88 -12.22
C VAL A 41 12.68 25.12 -11.44
N VAL A 42 13.88 25.61 -11.74
CA VAL A 42 14.48 26.78 -11.06
C VAL A 42 13.93 28.07 -11.65
N LYS A 43 13.72 28.07 -12.96
CA LYS A 43 13.24 29.24 -13.70
C LYS A 43 12.42 28.80 -14.89
N TYR A 44 11.31 29.50 -15.11
CA TYR A 44 10.55 29.43 -16.34
C TYR A 44 9.90 30.79 -16.64
N ARG A 45 10.31 31.41 -17.76
CA ARG A 45 9.73 32.69 -18.21
C ARG A 45 8.49 32.39 -19.05
N GLY A 46 7.38 33.02 -18.74
CA GLY A 46 6.15 32.95 -19.53
C GLY A 46 4.99 32.21 -18.87
N SER A 47 5.20 31.40 -17.83
CA SER A 47 4.11 30.82 -17.05
C SER A 47 4.50 30.54 -15.60
N GLY A 48 3.49 30.28 -14.76
CA GLY A 48 3.70 29.75 -13.41
C GLY A 48 4.21 28.33 -13.46
N TYR A 49 5.06 27.94 -12.52
CA TYR A 49 5.60 26.60 -12.39
C TYR A 49 5.69 26.16 -10.93
N GLY A 50 5.70 24.84 -10.69
CA GLY A 50 5.90 24.26 -9.37
C GLY A 50 7.36 24.41 -8.93
N ARG A 51 7.56 24.81 -7.67
CA ARG A 51 8.89 25.02 -7.06
C ARG A 51 9.39 23.84 -6.25
N ASN A 52 8.62 22.74 -6.22
CA ASN A 52 9.01 21.53 -5.50
C ASN A 52 10.01 20.69 -6.30
N GLU A 53 10.73 19.83 -5.61
CA GLU A 53 11.47 18.76 -6.25
C GLU A 53 10.52 17.65 -6.67
N TYR A 54 10.65 17.23 -7.91
CA TYR A 54 9.85 16.15 -8.48
C TYR A 54 10.74 14.93 -8.72
N PRO A 55 10.41 13.76 -8.17
CA PRO A 55 11.11 12.55 -8.54
C PRO A 55 10.79 12.18 -9.99
N PHE A 56 11.78 11.60 -10.68
CA PHE A 56 11.59 11.09 -12.02
C PHE A 56 12.34 9.79 -12.22
N ILE A 57 11.86 8.99 -13.15
CA ILE A 57 12.52 7.76 -13.60
C ILE A 57 12.82 7.87 -15.10
N ILE A 58 13.84 7.13 -15.53
CA ILE A 58 14.17 6.97 -16.94
C ILE A 58 13.76 5.57 -17.34
N GLY A 59 12.68 5.44 -18.09
CA GLY A 59 12.17 4.19 -18.61
C GLY A 59 12.36 4.08 -20.13
N GLU A 60 11.81 3.04 -20.73
CA GLU A 60 11.86 2.80 -22.18
C GLU A 60 11.27 3.96 -22.99
N ASN A 61 10.28 4.64 -22.45
CA ASN A 61 9.60 5.79 -23.10
C ASN A 61 10.22 7.14 -22.72
N GLY A 62 11.44 7.16 -22.14
CA GLY A 62 12.14 8.38 -21.74
C GLY A 62 11.93 8.76 -20.28
N ILE A 63 11.91 10.07 -20.01
CA ILE A 63 11.78 10.60 -18.65
C ILE A 63 10.31 10.63 -18.24
N ASN A 64 10.01 9.92 -17.15
CA ASN A 64 8.69 9.92 -16.51
C ASN A 64 8.79 10.68 -15.18
N VAL A 65 8.16 11.84 -15.11
CA VAL A 65 8.09 12.63 -13.87
C VAL A 65 6.89 12.16 -13.06
N ILE A 66 7.12 11.88 -11.78
CA ILE A 66 6.05 11.52 -10.86
C ILE A 66 5.51 12.83 -10.27
N PRO A 67 4.32 13.27 -10.68
CA PRO A 67 3.77 14.53 -10.17
C PRO A 67 3.51 14.42 -8.67
N ILE A 68 3.78 15.48 -7.94
CA ILE A 68 3.21 15.64 -6.59
C ILE A 68 1.71 15.76 -6.81
N THR A 69 0.96 14.78 -6.35
CA THR A 69 -0.50 14.77 -6.43
C THR A 69 -1.08 16.09 -5.96
N SER A 70 -2.16 16.50 -6.59
CA SER A 70 -2.81 17.80 -6.44
C SER A 70 -2.83 18.33 -5.00
N ASN A 71 -2.64 19.63 -4.83
CA ASN A 71 -2.72 20.34 -3.54
C ASN A 71 -4.13 20.26 -2.88
N VAL A 72 -5.07 19.53 -3.47
CA VAL A 72 -6.45 19.38 -3.02
C VAL A 72 -6.74 17.90 -2.80
N LEU A 73 -7.14 17.53 -1.59
CA LEU A 73 -7.60 16.19 -1.28
C LEU A 73 -8.96 15.94 -1.95
N GLN A 74 -8.97 15.21 -3.06
CA GLN A 74 -10.17 14.84 -3.81
C GLN A 74 -10.57 13.39 -3.53
N HIS A 75 -10.82 13.07 -2.26
CA HIS A 75 -11.26 11.72 -1.91
C HIS A 75 -12.74 11.52 -2.27
N ARG A 76 -13.05 10.38 -2.88
CA ARG A 76 -14.44 9.97 -3.08
C ARG A 76 -15.09 9.64 -1.74
N SER A 77 -16.36 9.94 -1.60
CA SER A 77 -17.12 9.51 -0.42
C SER A 77 -17.17 7.98 -0.35
N PRO A 78 -17.05 7.39 0.86
CA PRO A 78 -17.18 5.95 1.01
C PRO A 78 -18.50 5.43 0.46
N GLY A 79 -18.43 4.32 -0.26
CA GLY A 79 -19.58 3.64 -0.82
C GLY A 79 -20.26 2.71 0.18
N PRO A 80 -21.18 1.84 -0.30
CA PRO A 80 -21.87 0.85 0.52
C PRO A 80 -20.87 -0.17 1.11
N GLN A 81 -21.32 -0.90 2.11
CA GLN A 81 -20.57 -2.01 2.69
C GLN A 81 -20.42 -3.15 1.68
N VAL A 82 -19.26 -3.80 1.73
CA VAL A 82 -18.91 -4.97 0.94
C VAL A 82 -18.44 -6.07 1.87
N SER A 83 -18.92 -7.28 1.63
CA SER A 83 -18.58 -8.43 2.45
C SER A 83 -17.08 -8.72 2.47
N SER A 84 -16.56 -9.04 3.63
CA SER A 84 -15.21 -9.54 3.84
C SER A 84 -14.97 -10.92 3.21
N GLY A 85 -16.01 -11.61 2.79
CA GLY A 85 -15.99 -13.02 2.39
C GLY A 85 -16.21 -13.99 3.55
N GLN A 86 -16.35 -13.46 4.78
CA GLN A 86 -16.61 -14.24 5.98
C GLN A 86 -17.79 -13.62 6.73
N PRO A 87 -18.99 -14.26 6.71
CA PRO A 87 -20.22 -13.67 7.27
C PRO A 87 -20.13 -13.31 8.75
N GLN A 88 -19.38 -14.08 9.54
CA GLN A 88 -19.18 -13.79 10.96
C GLN A 88 -18.35 -12.52 11.16
N LEU A 89 -17.30 -12.32 10.34
CA LEU A 89 -16.51 -11.11 10.37
C LEU A 89 -17.30 -9.90 9.87
N ASP A 90 -18.17 -10.09 8.88
CA ASP A 90 -19.08 -9.03 8.44
C ASP A 90 -19.98 -8.57 9.60
N GLY A 91 -20.48 -9.51 10.44
CA GLY A 91 -21.21 -9.17 11.66
C GLY A 91 -20.37 -8.33 12.65
N VAL A 92 -19.10 -8.68 12.86
CA VAL A 92 -18.17 -7.95 13.72
C VAL A 92 -17.90 -6.55 13.18
N LEU A 93 -17.85 -6.38 11.86
CA LEU A 93 -17.64 -5.10 11.14
C LEU A 93 -18.95 -4.31 10.92
N GLY A 94 -20.09 -4.80 11.43
CA GLY A 94 -21.39 -4.15 11.26
C GLY A 94 -21.92 -4.17 9.83
N GLY A 95 -21.53 -5.20 9.05
CA GLY A 95 -21.99 -5.45 7.68
C GLY A 95 -20.87 -5.56 6.64
N GLY A 96 -19.61 -5.55 7.06
CA GLY A 96 -18.44 -5.64 6.18
C GLY A 96 -17.64 -4.35 6.09
N TYR A 97 -16.78 -4.25 5.08
CA TYR A 97 -15.93 -3.07 4.84
C TYR A 97 -16.65 -2.06 3.93
N LYS A 98 -16.44 -0.76 4.17
CA LYS A 98 -16.96 0.27 3.25
C LYS A 98 -16.11 0.34 1.98
N ARG A 99 -16.75 0.48 0.82
CA ARG A 99 -16.07 0.71 -0.45
C ARG A 99 -15.30 2.02 -0.45
N GLY A 100 -14.14 2.02 -1.11
CA GLY A 100 -13.31 3.22 -1.24
C GLY A 100 -12.64 3.65 0.05
N THR A 101 -12.61 2.77 1.08
CA THR A 101 -11.92 3.04 2.35
C THR A 101 -10.61 2.27 2.45
N SER A 102 -9.78 2.71 3.37
CA SER A 102 -8.53 2.07 3.73
C SER A 102 -8.69 1.21 4.98
N VAL A 103 -8.17 -0.01 4.91
CA VAL A 103 -8.21 -1.01 5.98
C VAL A 103 -6.79 -1.39 6.35
N LEU A 104 -6.44 -1.33 7.63
CA LEU A 104 -5.19 -1.84 8.16
C LEU A 104 -5.43 -3.16 8.88
N LEU A 105 -4.73 -4.20 8.46
CA LEU A 105 -4.64 -5.48 9.14
C LEU A 105 -3.29 -5.55 9.85
N ALA A 106 -3.27 -5.30 11.16
CA ALA A 106 -2.06 -5.33 11.95
C ALA A 106 -1.97 -6.61 12.79
N GLY A 107 -0.77 -7.09 13.06
CA GLY A 107 -0.59 -8.24 13.95
C GLY A 107 0.75 -8.94 13.80
N SER A 108 1.05 -9.85 14.74
CA SER A 108 2.28 -10.63 14.76
C SER A 108 2.40 -11.59 13.55
N PRO A 109 3.61 -12.04 13.20
CA PRO A 109 3.80 -13.11 12.23
C PRO A 109 2.96 -14.33 12.57
N GLY A 110 2.37 -14.99 11.55
CA GLY A 110 1.53 -16.17 11.75
C GLY A 110 0.12 -15.90 12.30
N ALA A 111 -0.26 -14.66 12.58
CA ALA A 111 -1.61 -14.32 13.00
C ALA A 111 -2.65 -14.48 11.87
N GLY A 112 -2.26 -14.62 10.61
CA GLY A 112 -3.19 -14.86 9.50
C GLY A 112 -3.63 -13.60 8.74
N LYS A 113 -2.83 -12.53 8.77
CA LYS A 113 -3.11 -11.29 8.01
C LYS A 113 -3.28 -11.57 6.51
N THR A 114 -2.27 -12.21 5.91
CA THR A 114 -2.29 -12.61 4.49
C THR A 114 -3.46 -13.53 4.17
N THR A 115 -3.78 -14.48 5.06
CA THR A 115 -4.94 -15.37 4.91
C THR A 115 -6.24 -14.56 4.88
N LEU A 116 -6.43 -13.61 5.80
CA LEU A 116 -7.62 -12.77 5.85
C LEU A 116 -7.75 -11.88 4.61
N ALA A 117 -6.64 -11.29 4.16
CA ALA A 117 -6.62 -10.49 2.94
C ALA A 117 -6.96 -11.33 1.70
N CYS A 118 -6.46 -12.57 1.62
CA CYS A 118 -6.77 -13.50 0.53
C CYS A 118 -8.23 -14.00 0.56
N VAL A 119 -8.83 -14.19 1.75
CA VAL A 119 -10.27 -14.47 1.88
C VAL A 119 -11.08 -13.33 1.26
N PHE A 120 -10.76 -12.09 1.62
CA PHE A 120 -11.40 -10.91 1.04
C PHE A 120 -11.18 -10.82 -0.47
N ALA A 121 -9.94 -10.97 -0.94
CA ALA A 121 -9.60 -10.91 -2.36
C ALA A 121 -10.37 -11.97 -3.18
N LYS A 122 -10.42 -13.21 -2.68
CA LYS A 122 -11.21 -14.28 -3.29
C LYS A 122 -12.70 -13.92 -3.35
N ALA A 123 -13.28 -13.42 -2.26
CA ALA A 123 -14.68 -13.03 -2.22
C ALA A 123 -14.99 -11.88 -3.19
N ALA A 124 -14.11 -10.88 -3.28
CA ALA A 124 -14.23 -9.78 -4.23
C ALA A 124 -14.21 -10.30 -5.68
N CYS A 125 -13.26 -11.15 -6.02
CA CYS A 125 -13.15 -11.76 -7.36
C CYS A 125 -14.38 -12.59 -7.71
N LEU A 126 -14.94 -13.35 -6.75
CA LEU A 126 -16.15 -14.13 -6.95
C LEU A 126 -17.40 -13.26 -7.17
N ARG A 127 -17.43 -12.03 -6.64
CA ARG A 127 -18.46 -11.03 -6.95
C ARG A 127 -18.29 -10.38 -8.33
N GLY A 128 -17.23 -10.71 -9.04
CA GLY A 128 -16.94 -10.14 -10.35
C GLY A 128 -16.00 -8.93 -10.33
N GLU A 129 -15.47 -8.57 -9.18
CA GLU A 129 -14.60 -7.42 -8.98
C GLU A 129 -13.13 -7.78 -9.25
N ARG A 130 -12.33 -6.77 -9.63
CA ARG A 130 -10.89 -6.95 -9.83
C ARG A 130 -10.12 -6.54 -8.59
N VAL A 131 -9.11 -7.33 -8.25
CA VAL A 131 -8.21 -7.12 -7.12
C VAL A 131 -6.79 -7.03 -7.63
N LEU A 132 -6.08 -5.99 -7.23
CA LEU A 132 -4.63 -5.87 -7.36
C LEU A 132 -3.99 -6.25 -6.01
N TYR A 133 -3.07 -7.20 -6.01
CA TYR A 133 -2.31 -7.63 -4.84
C TYR A 133 -0.84 -7.28 -5.05
N LEU A 134 -0.34 -6.27 -4.33
CA LEU A 134 1.08 -5.91 -4.28
C LEU A 134 1.73 -6.63 -3.11
N ASN A 135 2.70 -7.49 -3.41
CA ASN A 135 3.41 -8.30 -2.43
C ASN A 135 4.89 -7.89 -2.35
N PHE A 136 5.38 -7.70 -1.13
CA PHE A 136 6.77 -7.33 -0.85
C PHE A 136 7.50 -8.38 0.00
N GLU A 137 6.90 -9.54 0.26
CA GLU A 137 7.46 -10.57 1.14
C GLU A 137 7.66 -11.92 0.43
N GLU A 138 6.82 -12.27 -0.55
CA GLU A 138 6.88 -13.56 -1.23
C GLU A 138 6.52 -13.46 -2.72
N SER A 139 6.90 -14.48 -3.50
CA SER A 139 6.55 -14.55 -4.91
C SER A 139 5.06 -14.86 -5.13
N PRO A 140 4.49 -14.55 -6.30
CA PRO A 140 3.10 -14.92 -6.63
C PRO A 140 2.83 -16.41 -6.51
N GLU A 141 3.78 -17.26 -6.93
CA GLU A 141 3.69 -18.71 -6.87
C GLU A 141 3.67 -19.22 -5.43
N SER A 142 4.53 -18.62 -4.56
CA SER A 142 4.58 -18.92 -3.13
C SER A 142 3.25 -18.58 -2.46
N LEU A 143 2.73 -17.37 -2.68
CA LEU A 143 1.44 -16.93 -2.15
C LEU A 143 0.32 -17.87 -2.56
N VAL A 144 0.23 -18.23 -3.85
CA VAL A 144 -0.78 -19.14 -4.38
C VAL A 144 -0.68 -20.51 -3.73
N SER A 145 0.53 -21.04 -3.59
CA SER A 145 0.79 -22.35 -2.97
C SER A 145 0.42 -22.35 -1.48
N ASN A 146 0.85 -21.32 -0.74
CA ASN A 146 0.61 -21.19 0.69
C ASN A 146 -0.89 -21.07 1.02
N MET A 147 -1.67 -20.45 0.13
CA MET A 147 -3.12 -20.28 0.31
C MET A 147 -3.93 -21.56 0.04
N LEU A 148 -3.33 -22.62 -0.50
CA LEU A 148 -4.02 -23.91 -0.65
C LEU A 148 -4.32 -24.55 0.71
N SER A 149 -3.41 -24.44 1.67
CA SER A 149 -3.60 -25.01 3.03
C SER A 149 -4.85 -24.49 3.72
N PRO A 150 -5.13 -23.16 3.76
CA PRO A 150 -6.40 -22.66 4.28
C PRO A 150 -7.58 -22.74 3.27
N GLY A 151 -7.49 -23.53 2.21
CA GLY A 151 -8.56 -23.73 1.25
C GLY A 151 -8.89 -22.52 0.35
N ILE A 152 -7.96 -21.60 0.23
CA ILE A 152 -8.10 -20.39 -0.59
C ILE A 152 -7.46 -20.62 -1.97
N VAL A 153 -8.25 -21.07 -2.93
CA VAL A 153 -7.78 -21.35 -4.29
C VAL A 153 -7.77 -20.04 -5.09
N LEU A 154 -6.56 -19.51 -5.39
CA LEU A 154 -6.37 -18.24 -6.10
C LEU A 154 -6.13 -18.42 -7.61
N ALA A 155 -5.58 -19.55 -8.05
CA ALA A 155 -5.18 -19.78 -9.43
C ALA A 155 -6.29 -19.53 -10.49
N PRO A 156 -7.55 -19.95 -10.30
CA PRO A 156 -8.62 -19.64 -11.26
C PRO A 156 -8.91 -18.16 -11.38
N LEU A 157 -8.74 -17.39 -10.27
CA LEU A 157 -8.99 -15.95 -10.23
C LEU A 157 -7.92 -15.19 -10.99
N ILE A 158 -6.68 -15.64 -10.91
CA ILE A 158 -5.54 -15.11 -11.69
C ILE A 158 -5.76 -15.40 -13.18
N LYS A 159 -6.13 -16.64 -13.53
CA LYS A 159 -6.39 -17.04 -14.92
C LYS A 159 -7.49 -16.21 -15.58
N THR A 160 -8.47 -15.77 -14.82
CA THR A 160 -9.57 -14.92 -15.34
C THR A 160 -9.22 -13.43 -15.36
N GLY A 161 -8.02 -13.03 -14.93
CA GLY A 161 -7.61 -11.63 -14.82
C GLY A 161 -8.34 -10.84 -13.72
N ARG A 162 -9.10 -11.50 -12.84
CA ARG A 162 -9.79 -10.84 -11.71
C ARG A 162 -8.86 -10.59 -10.53
N LEU A 163 -7.86 -11.44 -10.35
CA LEU A 163 -6.78 -11.25 -9.39
C LEU A 163 -5.47 -11.03 -10.14
N VAL A 164 -4.87 -9.86 -9.95
CA VAL A 164 -3.53 -9.55 -10.44
C VAL A 164 -2.60 -9.51 -9.24
N ILE A 165 -1.57 -10.34 -9.20
CA ILE A 165 -0.55 -10.35 -8.16
C ILE A 165 0.74 -9.84 -8.76
N GLN A 166 1.32 -8.80 -8.15
CA GLN A 166 2.65 -8.31 -8.46
C GLN A 166 3.51 -8.38 -7.22
N SER A 167 4.69 -8.96 -7.35
CA SER A 167 5.66 -9.08 -6.25
C SER A 167 6.94 -8.35 -6.60
N TYR A 168 7.43 -7.58 -5.66
CA TYR A 168 8.65 -6.80 -5.80
C TYR A 168 9.55 -7.00 -4.58
N LEU A 169 10.85 -7.02 -4.78
CA LEU A 169 11.82 -6.84 -3.70
C LEU A 169 11.87 -5.35 -3.35
N PRO A 170 11.56 -4.95 -2.11
CA PRO A 170 11.53 -3.53 -1.74
C PRO A 170 12.85 -2.81 -2.00
N GLU A 171 13.97 -3.49 -1.74
CA GLU A 171 15.33 -2.96 -1.92
C GLU A 171 15.82 -2.94 -3.37
N ALA A 172 15.09 -3.49 -4.31
CA ALA A 172 15.51 -3.54 -5.72
C ALA A 172 15.41 -2.17 -6.41
N MET A 173 14.56 -1.28 -5.91
CA MET A 173 14.35 0.06 -6.46
C MET A 173 13.88 1.03 -5.38
N GLY A 174 13.94 2.34 -5.65
CA GLY A 174 13.49 3.37 -4.72
C GLY A 174 11.97 3.45 -4.58
N ALA A 175 11.52 4.09 -3.51
CA ALA A 175 10.10 4.29 -3.22
C ALA A 175 9.37 5.00 -4.37
N GLU A 176 10.04 5.92 -5.07
CA GLU A 176 9.48 6.64 -6.21
C GLU A 176 9.24 5.71 -7.42
N GLU A 177 10.15 4.78 -7.67
CA GLU A 177 10.02 3.82 -8.76
C GLU A 177 8.94 2.78 -8.44
N HIS A 178 8.87 2.30 -7.20
CA HIS A 178 7.75 1.49 -6.72
C HIS A 178 6.41 2.21 -6.87
N LEU A 179 6.37 3.51 -6.56
CA LEU A 179 5.17 4.33 -6.73
C LEU A 179 4.74 4.42 -8.20
N PHE A 180 5.70 4.67 -9.09
CA PHE A 180 5.42 4.73 -10.53
C PHE A 180 4.81 3.42 -11.03
N HIS A 181 5.40 2.27 -10.67
CA HIS A 181 4.87 0.96 -11.03
C HIS A 181 3.48 0.73 -10.44
N ALA A 182 3.28 1.06 -9.17
CA ALA A 182 1.97 0.91 -8.53
C ALA A 182 0.88 1.75 -9.23
N LEU A 183 1.17 3.03 -9.54
CA LEU A 183 0.22 3.92 -10.21
C LEU A 183 -0.10 3.43 -11.65
N ASN A 184 0.90 3.04 -12.42
CA ASN A 184 0.69 2.50 -13.76
C ASN A 184 -0.17 1.22 -13.71
N THR A 185 0.12 0.31 -12.78
CA THR A 185 -0.69 -0.90 -12.62
C THR A 185 -2.13 -0.59 -12.20
N LEU A 186 -2.35 0.41 -11.35
CA LEU A 186 -3.70 0.87 -11.01
C LEU A 186 -4.45 1.37 -12.27
N ASP A 187 -3.75 2.08 -13.16
CA ASP A 187 -4.35 2.61 -14.38
C ASP A 187 -4.52 1.55 -15.49
N GLU A 188 -3.73 0.46 -15.47
CA GLU A 188 -3.89 -0.69 -16.39
C GLU A 188 -4.98 -1.66 -15.94
N VAL A 189 -4.95 -2.04 -14.65
CA VAL A 189 -5.83 -3.08 -14.10
C VAL A 189 -7.22 -2.51 -13.79
N HIS A 190 -7.34 -1.24 -13.44
CA HIS A 190 -8.57 -0.60 -12.94
C HIS A 190 -9.24 -1.43 -11.84
N PRO A 191 -8.54 -1.76 -10.74
CA PRO A 191 -9.07 -2.63 -9.69
C PRO A 191 -10.13 -1.91 -8.86
N GLN A 192 -11.08 -2.64 -8.29
CA GLN A 192 -12.00 -2.17 -7.27
C GLN A 192 -11.39 -2.30 -5.87
N HIS A 193 -10.43 -3.21 -5.72
CA HIS A 193 -9.76 -3.48 -4.46
C HIS A 193 -8.26 -3.63 -4.66
N MET A 194 -7.50 -3.24 -3.66
CA MET A 194 -6.05 -3.37 -3.63
C MET A 194 -5.61 -3.97 -2.29
N VAL A 195 -4.58 -4.79 -2.31
CA VAL A 195 -3.90 -5.30 -1.12
C VAL A 195 -2.43 -4.92 -1.20
N VAL A 196 -1.85 -4.45 -0.11
CA VAL A 196 -0.41 -4.18 0.04
C VAL A 196 0.13 -5.03 1.18
N ASP A 197 0.92 -6.04 0.87
CA ASP A 197 1.43 -7.05 1.80
C ASP A 197 2.97 -7.16 1.71
N ALA A 198 3.75 -6.75 2.70
CA ALA A 198 3.36 -6.00 3.86
C ALA A 198 3.96 -4.60 3.81
N ILE A 199 3.26 -3.61 4.41
CA ILE A 199 3.75 -2.23 4.46
C ILE A 199 5.02 -2.09 5.31
N SER A 200 5.23 -2.97 6.29
CA SER A 200 6.48 -3.03 7.08
C SER A 200 7.71 -3.31 6.22
N ALA A 201 7.56 -4.03 5.11
CA ALA A 201 8.65 -4.29 4.17
C ALA A 201 9.06 -3.04 3.38
N CYS A 202 8.16 -2.07 3.22
CA CYS A 202 8.42 -0.83 2.47
C CYS A 202 9.55 0.03 3.08
N ASN A 203 9.87 -0.14 4.38
CA ASN A 203 11.00 0.54 5.02
C ASN A 203 12.35 0.25 4.32
N ARG A 204 12.43 -0.83 3.55
CA ARG A 204 13.62 -1.20 2.76
C ARG A 204 13.71 -0.50 1.40
N MET A 205 12.74 0.35 1.04
CA MET A 205 12.74 1.13 -0.21
C MET A 205 13.64 2.39 -0.14
N GLY A 206 14.52 2.49 0.86
CA GLY A 206 15.46 3.57 1.05
C GLY A 206 15.45 4.14 2.47
N SER A 207 14.37 4.75 2.91
CA SER A 207 14.21 5.29 4.26
C SER A 207 12.78 5.18 4.74
N GLU A 208 12.55 5.27 6.06
CA GLU A 208 11.19 5.29 6.64
C GLU A 208 10.36 6.45 6.07
N GLN A 209 10.97 7.63 5.87
CA GLN A 209 10.30 8.77 5.27
C GLN A 209 9.87 8.49 3.83
N ALA A 210 10.72 7.87 3.02
CA ALA A 210 10.40 7.51 1.64
C ALA A 210 9.28 6.44 1.58
N ALA A 211 9.33 5.45 2.48
CA ALA A 211 8.29 4.44 2.63
C ALA A 211 6.94 5.08 3.03
N PHE A 212 6.95 6.01 3.99
CA PHE A 212 5.76 6.75 4.39
C PHE A 212 5.17 7.55 3.21
N GLU A 213 6.00 8.30 2.49
CA GLU A 213 5.56 9.07 1.32
C GLU A 213 4.97 8.18 0.23
N TYR A 214 5.62 7.03 -0.06
CA TYR A 214 5.09 6.02 -0.98
C TYR A 214 3.69 5.56 -0.57
N LEU A 215 3.55 5.11 0.68
CA LEU A 215 2.27 4.59 1.19
C LEU A 215 1.18 5.66 1.21
N MET A 216 1.52 6.90 1.56
CA MET A 216 0.60 8.04 1.52
C MET A 216 0.09 8.32 0.11
N ARG A 217 0.97 8.28 -0.88
CA ARG A 217 0.59 8.52 -2.28
C ARG A 217 -0.26 7.39 -2.84
N VAL A 218 0.08 6.13 -2.54
CA VAL A 218 -0.75 4.97 -2.91
C VAL A 218 -2.12 5.05 -2.26
N LEU A 219 -2.19 5.40 -0.97
CA LEU A 219 -3.45 5.57 -0.24
C LEU A 219 -4.33 6.65 -0.88
N ASN A 220 -3.75 7.82 -1.17
CA ASN A 220 -4.49 8.91 -1.80
C ASN A 220 -4.97 8.52 -3.20
N ALA A 221 -4.12 7.89 -4.01
CA ALA A 221 -4.48 7.39 -5.34
C ALA A 221 -5.65 6.39 -5.30
N CYS A 222 -5.67 5.50 -4.30
CA CYS A 222 -6.78 4.58 -4.07
C CYS A 222 -8.07 5.32 -3.67
N LYS A 223 -7.98 6.27 -2.73
CA LYS A 223 -9.16 7.06 -2.28
C LYS A 223 -9.75 7.93 -3.40
N GLU A 224 -8.91 8.54 -4.22
CA GLU A 224 -9.34 9.33 -5.39
C GLU A 224 -10.09 8.47 -6.42
N ARG A 225 -9.64 7.22 -6.61
CA ARG A 225 -10.26 6.27 -7.54
C ARG A 225 -11.44 5.50 -6.93
N GLY A 226 -11.68 5.63 -5.61
CA GLY A 226 -12.70 4.86 -4.88
C GLY A 226 -12.36 3.39 -4.69
N ILE A 227 -11.07 3.06 -4.68
CA ILE A 227 -10.54 1.70 -4.48
C ILE A 227 -10.49 1.40 -2.99
N THR A 228 -11.04 0.26 -2.56
CA THR A 228 -10.89 -0.24 -1.19
C THR A 228 -9.50 -0.85 -1.05
N CYS A 229 -8.69 -0.34 -0.13
CA CYS A 229 -7.30 -0.77 0.00
C CYS A 229 -7.02 -1.39 1.36
N PHE A 230 -6.41 -2.59 1.35
CA PHE A 230 -5.94 -3.30 2.54
C PHE A 230 -4.43 -3.14 2.66
N TYR A 231 -4.00 -2.68 3.82
CA TYR A 231 -2.60 -2.57 4.20
C TYR A 231 -2.30 -3.59 5.29
N LEU A 232 -1.37 -4.50 5.04
CA LEU A 232 -0.96 -5.50 6.01
C LEU A 232 0.30 -5.01 6.72
N ASN A 233 0.26 -4.95 8.05
CA ASN A 233 1.41 -4.54 8.86
C ASN A 233 1.83 -5.61 9.83
N GLN A 234 3.12 -5.88 9.89
CA GLN A 234 3.71 -6.72 10.91
C GLN A 234 3.98 -5.86 12.14
N ALA A 235 3.29 -6.13 13.24
CA ALA A 235 3.53 -5.52 14.53
C ALA A 235 4.29 -6.51 15.43
N ILE A 236 5.35 -6.03 16.08
CA ILE A 236 6.23 -6.85 16.94
C ILE A 236 6.11 -6.30 18.35
N GLY A 237 5.45 -7.05 19.26
CA GLY A 237 5.42 -6.71 20.69
C GLY A 237 4.08 -7.00 21.38
N PRO A 238 4.05 -6.98 22.73
CA PRO A 238 2.82 -7.18 23.50
C PRO A 238 1.83 -6.03 23.36
N ASP A 239 2.30 -4.83 23.04
CA ASP A 239 1.48 -3.64 22.82
C ASP A 239 1.24 -3.40 21.32
N VAL A 240 0.69 -4.39 20.63
CA VAL A 240 0.28 -4.29 19.21
C VAL A 240 -0.55 -3.02 18.97
N VAL A 241 -1.26 -2.53 19.99
CA VAL A 241 -2.07 -1.31 19.93
C VAL A 241 -1.22 -0.05 19.87
N ALA A 242 -0.05 -0.01 20.50
CA ALA A 242 0.85 1.15 20.49
C ALA A 242 1.69 1.24 19.19
N GLU A 243 2.00 0.09 18.57
CA GLU A 243 2.82 -0.01 17.37
C GLU A 243 2.03 -0.25 16.08
N ILE A 244 0.70 -0.02 16.10
CA ILE A 244 -0.21 -0.40 14.99
C ILE A 244 0.27 0.08 13.62
N SER A 245 1.12 1.06 13.55
CA SER A 245 1.57 1.57 12.27
C SER A 245 3.04 1.86 12.16
N GLY A 246 3.95 1.24 12.77
CA GLY A 246 5.41 1.54 12.66
C GLY A 246 5.86 2.65 11.70
N ILE A 247 5.00 3.04 10.78
CA ILE A 247 5.15 4.08 9.75
C ILE A 247 4.19 5.28 9.97
N GLY A 248 3.42 5.34 11.08
CA GLY A 248 2.55 6.50 11.41
C GLY A 248 1.25 6.66 10.59
N ILE A 249 0.84 5.71 9.75
CA ILE A 249 -0.34 5.82 8.88
C ILE A 249 -1.69 5.51 9.55
N SER A 250 -1.70 4.99 10.78
CA SER A 250 -2.93 4.56 11.46
C SER A 250 -3.96 5.68 11.64
N SER A 251 -3.51 6.93 11.77
CA SER A 251 -4.41 8.09 11.93
C SER A 251 -5.27 8.37 10.70
N ILE A 252 -4.77 8.04 9.51
CA ILE A 252 -5.43 8.30 8.22
C ILE A 252 -6.18 7.08 7.67
N ILE A 253 -5.97 5.91 8.22
CA ILE A 253 -6.69 4.69 7.90
C ILE A 253 -8.13 4.77 8.43
N ASP A 254 -9.08 4.22 7.69
CA ASP A 254 -10.50 4.28 8.06
C ASP A 254 -10.90 3.13 8.97
N THR A 255 -10.41 1.92 8.72
CA THR A 255 -10.70 0.72 9.54
C THR A 255 -9.39 0.07 9.98
N VAL A 256 -9.29 -0.27 11.26
CA VAL A 256 -8.13 -0.96 11.85
C VAL A 256 -8.59 -2.26 12.49
N VAL A 257 -8.07 -3.37 12.01
CA VAL A 257 -8.29 -4.71 12.57
C VAL A 257 -6.95 -5.25 13.07
N VAL A 258 -6.92 -5.63 14.33
CA VAL A 258 -5.74 -6.22 14.97
C VAL A 258 -5.94 -7.71 15.16
N LEU A 259 -4.98 -8.48 14.69
CA LEU A 259 -4.90 -9.93 14.85
C LEU A 259 -3.78 -10.26 15.84
N SER A 260 -4.08 -11.00 16.88
CA SER A 260 -3.13 -11.36 17.91
C SER A 260 -3.15 -12.87 18.20
N GLN A 261 -2.03 -13.35 18.73
CA GLN A 261 -1.87 -14.71 19.21
C GLN A 261 -1.58 -14.68 20.70
N LEU A 262 -2.28 -15.51 21.45
CA LEU A 262 -2.14 -15.65 22.90
C LEU A 262 -1.83 -17.10 23.25
N SER A 263 -0.86 -17.32 24.13
CA SER A 263 -0.63 -18.62 24.74
C SER A 263 -1.51 -18.79 25.97
N ILE A 264 -2.50 -19.68 25.89
CA ILE A 264 -3.43 -19.96 26.98
C ILE A 264 -3.42 -21.46 27.23
N GLY A 265 -3.03 -21.90 28.44
CA GLY A 265 -3.02 -23.31 28.81
C GLY A 265 -2.18 -24.20 27.91
N GLY A 266 -1.03 -23.72 27.42
CA GLY A 266 -0.14 -24.47 26.53
C GLY A 266 -0.60 -24.54 25.07
N SER A 267 -1.68 -23.85 24.71
CA SER A 267 -2.21 -23.76 23.36
C SER A 267 -2.14 -22.33 22.83
N MET A 268 -1.84 -22.17 21.52
CA MET A 268 -1.88 -20.88 20.87
C MET A 268 -3.30 -20.59 20.37
N LYS A 269 -3.93 -19.58 20.94
CA LYS A 269 -5.23 -19.06 20.51
C LYS A 269 -5.06 -17.81 19.68
N ARG A 270 -5.85 -17.66 18.62
CA ARG A 270 -5.88 -16.45 17.80
C ARG A 270 -7.11 -15.64 18.11
N GLN A 271 -6.97 -14.34 18.22
CA GLN A 271 -8.08 -13.42 18.41
C GLN A 271 -7.92 -12.19 17.52
N LEU A 272 -9.04 -11.59 17.14
CA LEU A 272 -9.08 -10.32 16.44
C LEU A 272 -9.96 -9.32 17.18
N ILE A 273 -9.64 -8.05 16.99
CA ILE A 273 -10.46 -6.92 17.45
C ILE A 273 -10.49 -5.84 16.37
N VAL A 274 -11.64 -5.19 16.23
CA VAL A 274 -11.77 -3.99 15.40
C VAL A 274 -11.53 -2.78 16.31
N MET A 275 -10.37 -2.16 16.16
CA MET A 275 -9.99 -0.99 16.96
C MET A 275 -10.70 0.27 16.54
N LYS A 276 -11.03 0.37 15.25
CA LYS A 276 -11.59 1.56 14.63
C LYS A 276 -12.31 1.18 13.34
N SER A 277 -13.47 1.79 13.10
CA SER A 277 -14.13 1.75 11.80
C SER A 277 -14.90 3.06 11.59
N ARG A 278 -14.34 3.98 10.79
CA ARG A 278 -14.92 5.29 10.55
C ARG A 278 -16.28 5.19 9.86
N GLY A 279 -17.29 5.78 10.47
CA GLY A 279 -18.63 5.83 9.93
C GLY A 279 -19.35 4.47 9.84
N SER A 280 -18.87 3.44 10.55
CA SER A 280 -19.56 2.14 10.71
C SER A 280 -19.62 1.74 12.18
N LYS A 281 -20.69 1.05 12.55
CA LYS A 281 -20.71 0.35 13.83
C LYS A 281 -19.82 -0.90 13.72
N HIS A 282 -19.16 -1.27 14.80
CA HIS A 282 -18.36 -2.49 14.88
C HIS A 282 -18.39 -3.04 16.31
N SER A 283 -17.98 -4.29 16.47
CA SER A 283 -17.79 -4.88 17.78
C SER A 283 -16.53 -4.32 18.45
N ASP A 284 -16.60 -4.00 19.72
CA ASP A 284 -15.51 -3.56 20.60
C ASP A 284 -14.87 -4.71 21.39
N ARG A 285 -15.25 -5.97 21.08
CA ARG A 285 -14.81 -7.17 21.80
C ARG A 285 -13.73 -7.90 21.03
N PHE A 286 -12.91 -8.70 21.75
CA PHE A 286 -12.04 -9.68 21.15
C PHE A 286 -12.88 -10.90 20.69
N HIS A 287 -12.61 -11.34 19.45
CA HIS A 287 -13.22 -12.50 18.83
C HIS A 287 -12.16 -13.57 18.57
N GLU A 288 -12.32 -14.75 19.18
CA GLU A 288 -11.47 -15.91 18.87
C GLU A 288 -11.72 -16.38 17.44
N TYR A 289 -10.68 -16.73 16.70
CA TYR A 289 -10.80 -17.30 15.36
C TYR A 289 -9.80 -18.42 15.14
N ARG A 290 -10.07 -19.24 14.12
CA ARG A 290 -9.21 -20.33 13.66
C ARG A 290 -8.97 -20.20 12.17
N ILE A 291 -7.77 -20.58 11.74
CA ILE A 291 -7.46 -20.77 10.33
C ILE A 291 -7.76 -22.25 10.04
N THR A 292 -8.67 -22.49 9.12
CA THR A 292 -9.18 -23.81 8.75
C THR A 292 -8.93 -24.04 7.24
N ASP A 293 -9.30 -25.19 6.74
CA ASP A 293 -9.32 -25.53 5.31
C ASP A 293 -10.40 -24.75 4.51
N ARG A 294 -11.15 -23.85 5.17
CA ARG A 294 -12.16 -22.96 4.57
C ARG A 294 -11.81 -21.48 4.73
N GLY A 295 -10.60 -21.17 5.15
CA GLY A 295 -10.14 -19.82 5.43
C GLY A 295 -10.13 -19.50 6.92
N ILE A 296 -10.71 -18.38 7.30
CA ILE A 296 -10.78 -17.91 8.70
C ILE A 296 -12.19 -18.08 9.21
N ASP A 297 -12.37 -18.86 10.28
CA ASP A 297 -13.64 -19.06 10.96
C ASP A 297 -13.57 -18.41 12.35
N LEU A 298 -14.52 -17.50 12.67
CA LEU A 298 -14.67 -16.98 14.03
C LEU A 298 -15.35 -18.04 14.90
N VAL A 299 -14.84 -18.21 16.10
CA VAL A 299 -15.42 -19.12 17.09
C VAL A 299 -16.66 -18.43 17.69
N LYS A 300 -17.80 -19.09 17.65
CA LYS A 300 -19.01 -18.59 18.33
C LYS A 300 -18.73 -18.50 19.83
N ALA A 301 -19.01 -17.34 20.40
CA ALA A 301 -18.95 -17.13 21.83
C ALA A 301 -20.05 -17.94 22.55
#